data_004a17252b16b54cb71ca027865e0c3f
#
_entry.id   004a17252b16b54cb71ca027865e0c3f
#
_cell.length_a   1.000
_cell.length_b   1.000
_cell.length_c   1.000
_cell.angle_alpha   90.00
_cell.angle_beta   90.00
_cell.angle_gamma   90.00
#
_symmetry.space_group_name_H-M   'P 1'
#
loop_
_entity.id
_entity.type
_entity.pdbx_description
1 polymer ?
#
loop_
_entity_poly.entity_id
_entity_poly.type
_entity_poly.pdbx_seq_one_letter_code
_entity_poly.pdbx_strand_id
1 'polypeptide(L)'
;MADPRTKAIDDVREIFARAPTGPPPRRCPSCGAEHATLSPTCPSCDKRYDRRFPGVSDRQRWALGGGVLVVVIAAAALILPGVFDAKRDHDAQVARDHAARVAAERKRLAREQRPMRGRPAGMRPPGATASTTERLAARAKLVVALEGAILADARSRVEAGELDGPVTRVSCGPLLKNPGMRTEDQDLTKMRGRYDCVAVKREVTNGGKVVGLLGHPFVGTADFKRFTYVWCKDNKVPGERGKPLAKVPVPAVCIGAEGRPRVGDGYLSGSP
;
A
#
# COMPACT_ATOMS: atom_id res chain seq x y z
N MET A 1 14.48 25.26 -5.93
CA MET A 1 15.10 24.56 -4.78
C MET A 1 15.44 23.15 -5.26
N ALA A 2 16.75 22.80 -5.34
CA ALA A 2 17.18 21.48 -5.77
C ALA A 2 16.92 20.44 -4.66
N ASP A 3 16.48 19.24 -5.05
CA ASP A 3 16.21 18.15 -4.13
C ASP A 3 17.53 17.71 -3.44
N PRO A 4 17.60 17.69 -2.11
CA PRO A 4 18.81 17.29 -1.37
C PRO A 4 19.27 15.85 -1.68
N ARG A 5 18.39 14.99 -2.21
CA ARG A 5 18.73 13.61 -2.64
C ARG A 5 19.58 13.59 -3.91
N THR A 6 19.33 14.52 -4.84
CA THR A 6 20.09 14.61 -6.09
C THR A 6 21.52 15.03 -5.81
N LYS A 7 21.75 15.96 -4.88
CA LYS A 7 23.07 16.43 -4.49
C LYS A 7 23.94 15.31 -3.86
N ALA A 8 23.33 14.47 -3.01
CA ALA A 8 24.06 13.36 -2.38
C ALA A 8 24.51 12.29 -3.40
N ILE A 9 23.76 12.07 -4.48
CA ILE A 9 24.13 11.12 -5.55
C ILE A 9 25.28 11.68 -6.40
N ASP A 10 25.28 12.98 -6.67
CA ASP A 10 26.33 13.64 -7.45
C ASP A 10 27.66 13.70 -6.66
N ASP A 11 27.61 13.96 -5.35
CA ASP A 11 28.78 13.92 -4.47
C ASP A 11 29.43 12.52 -4.43
N VAL A 12 28.64 11.46 -4.37
CA VAL A 12 29.15 10.07 -4.41
C VAL A 12 29.80 9.76 -5.77
N ARG A 13 29.21 10.21 -6.86
CA ARG A 13 29.72 10.01 -8.21
C ARG A 13 31.08 10.73 -8.41
N GLU A 14 31.24 11.91 -7.82
CA GLU A 14 32.48 12.66 -7.88
C GLU A 14 33.62 12.00 -7.08
N ILE A 15 33.30 11.37 -5.95
CA ILE A 15 34.28 10.59 -5.15
C ILE A 15 34.76 9.37 -5.94
N PHE A 16 33.89 8.64 -6.63
CA PHE A 16 34.30 7.49 -7.44
C PHE A 16 35.02 7.87 -8.72
N ALA A 17 34.74 9.05 -9.30
CA ALA A 17 35.46 9.54 -10.48
C ALA A 17 36.92 9.95 -10.19
N ARG A 18 37.24 10.27 -8.93
CA ARG A 18 38.60 10.62 -8.49
C ARG A 18 39.44 9.43 -8.02
N ALA A 19 38.86 8.24 -7.92
CA ALA A 19 39.59 7.05 -7.53
C ALA A 19 40.68 6.74 -8.61
N PRO A 20 41.94 6.57 -8.22
CA PRO A 20 43.00 6.23 -9.18
C PRO A 20 42.67 4.86 -9.80
N THR A 21 42.57 4.81 -11.12
CA THR A 21 42.15 3.63 -11.91
C THR A 21 43.25 2.56 -12.02
N GLY A 22 44.32 2.64 -11.27
CA GLY A 22 45.44 1.70 -11.34
C GLY A 22 45.96 1.24 -9.97
N PRO A 23 46.74 0.16 -9.93
CA PRO A 23 47.42 -0.26 -8.70
C PRO A 23 48.36 0.83 -8.21
N PRO A 24 48.50 1.02 -6.87
CA PRO A 24 49.40 2.04 -6.33
C PRO A 24 50.86 1.76 -6.73
N PRO A 25 51.66 2.80 -7.04
CA PRO A 25 53.05 2.62 -7.38
C PRO A 25 53.84 2.02 -6.20
N ARG A 26 54.64 0.99 -6.46
CA ARG A 26 55.50 0.31 -5.50
C ARG A 26 56.96 0.51 -5.88
N ARG A 27 57.78 0.96 -4.93
CA ARG A 27 59.23 1.08 -5.12
C ARG A 27 59.93 -0.20 -4.76
N CYS A 28 60.72 -0.74 -5.67
CA CYS A 28 61.48 -1.95 -5.42
C CYS A 28 62.61 -1.71 -4.40
N PRO A 29 62.65 -2.48 -3.30
CA PRO A 29 63.72 -2.30 -2.30
C PRO A 29 65.09 -2.75 -2.75
N SER A 30 65.20 -3.47 -3.87
CA SER A 30 66.45 -4.03 -4.39
C SER A 30 67.06 -3.18 -5.50
N CYS A 31 66.31 -2.59 -6.41
CA CYS A 31 66.81 -1.79 -7.52
C CYS A 31 66.28 -0.34 -7.52
N GLY A 32 65.39 0.03 -6.61
CA GLY A 32 64.85 1.39 -6.49
C GLY A 32 63.79 1.78 -7.54
N ALA A 33 63.53 0.95 -8.54
CA ALA A 33 62.56 1.25 -9.59
C ALA A 33 61.11 1.26 -9.06
N GLU A 34 60.30 2.22 -9.53
CA GLU A 34 58.90 2.34 -9.17
C GLU A 34 58.02 1.78 -10.29
N HIS A 35 57.06 0.88 -9.92
CA HIS A 35 56.12 0.27 -10.87
C HIS A 35 54.72 0.23 -10.27
N ALA A 36 53.74 0.64 -11.05
CA ALA A 36 52.36 0.47 -10.73
C ALA A 36 51.91 -0.95 -11.12
N THR A 37 52.14 -1.93 -10.24
CA THR A 37 51.90 -3.36 -10.54
C THR A 37 51.35 -4.10 -9.35
N LEU A 38 50.48 -5.08 -9.60
CA LEU A 38 50.00 -6.07 -8.63
C LEU A 38 50.92 -7.30 -8.56
N SER A 39 51.94 -7.39 -9.45
CA SER A 39 52.90 -8.50 -9.45
C SER A 39 53.68 -8.54 -8.13
N PRO A 40 53.86 -9.76 -7.55
CA PRO A 40 54.69 -9.94 -6.36
C PRO A 40 56.21 -9.75 -6.64
N THR A 41 56.61 -9.68 -7.90
CA THR A 41 57.99 -9.53 -8.34
C THR A 41 58.21 -8.21 -9.09
N CYS A 42 59.38 -7.61 -8.96
CA CYS A 42 59.76 -6.41 -9.65
C CYS A 42 60.05 -6.71 -11.15
N PRO A 43 59.39 -6.02 -12.11
CA PRO A 43 59.64 -6.28 -13.53
C PRO A 43 61.04 -5.94 -13.98
N SER A 44 61.77 -5.09 -13.25
CA SER A 44 63.14 -4.64 -13.61
C SER A 44 64.24 -5.55 -13.10
N CYS A 45 64.04 -6.33 -12.05
CA CYS A 45 65.11 -7.13 -11.42
C CYS A 45 64.64 -8.51 -10.90
N ASP A 46 63.42 -8.91 -11.18
CA ASP A 46 62.77 -10.18 -10.77
C ASP A 46 62.77 -10.51 -9.28
N LYS A 47 63.22 -9.56 -8.46
CA LYS A 47 63.18 -9.74 -6.99
C LYS A 47 61.80 -9.41 -6.42
N ARG A 48 61.37 -10.18 -5.42
CA ARG A 48 60.08 -9.98 -4.78
C ARG A 48 60.03 -8.67 -4.01
N TYR A 49 58.89 -7.96 -4.06
CA TYR A 49 58.63 -6.75 -3.28
C TYR A 49 58.53 -7.02 -1.79
N ASP A 50 58.24 -8.27 -1.39
CA ASP A 50 58.10 -8.64 0.01
C ASP A 50 59.47 -8.72 0.68
N ARG A 51 59.82 -7.69 1.45
CA ARG A 51 60.85 -7.85 2.47
C ARG A 51 60.30 -8.77 3.54
N ARG A 52 60.84 -9.99 3.65
CA ARG A 52 60.69 -10.77 4.88
C ARG A 52 61.20 -9.89 5.99
N PHE A 53 60.36 -9.56 6.98
CA PHE A 53 60.82 -8.85 8.17
C PHE A 53 61.99 -9.63 8.77
N PRO A 54 63.22 -9.07 8.81
CA PRO A 54 64.36 -9.78 9.35
C PRO A 54 64.12 -9.94 10.85
N GLY A 55 64.13 -11.18 11.34
CA GLY A 55 64.20 -11.45 12.78
C GLY A 55 63.00 -12.13 13.43
N VAL A 56 61.83 -12.32 12.74
CA VAL A 56 60.70 -13.03 13.31
C VAL A 56 60.67 -14.45 12.74
N SER A 57 60.91 -15.47 13.57
CA SER A 57 60.83 -16.88 13.16
C SER A 57 59.40 -17.24 12.75
N ASP A 58 59.23 -18.19 11.82
CA ASP A 58 57.88 -18.63 11.39
C ASP A 58 57.03 -19.12 12.56
N ARG A 59 57.62 -19.73 13.59
CA ARG A 59 56.93 -20.10 14.82
C ARG A 59 56.38 -18.87 15.58
N GLN A 60 57.14 -17.77 15.67
CA GLN A 60 56.64 -16.55 16.31
C GLN A 60 55.52 -15.86 15.52
N ARG A 61 55.52 -15.98 14.19
CA ARG A 61 54.40 -15.47 13.33
C ARG A 61 53.14 -16.22 13.56
N TRP A 62 53.19 -17.57 13.66
CA TRP A 62 52.03 -18.39 13.94
C TRP A 62 51.52 -18.14 15.37
N ALA A 63 52.40 -17.95 16.34
CA ALA A 63 52.02 -17.64 17.72
C ALA A 63 51.30 -16.27 17.82
N LEU A 64 51.83 -15.25 17.16
CA LEU A 64 51.21 -13.91 17.13
C LEU A 64 49.93 -13.88 16.36
N GLY A 65 49.85 -14.52 15.19
CA GLY A 65 48.65 -14.61 14.38
C GLY A 65 47.55 -15.41 15.07
N GLY A 66 47.91 -16.53 15.70
CA GLY A 66 46.98 -17.36 16.48
C GLY A 66 46.42 -16.64 17.72
N GLY A 67 47.32 -15.91 18.45
CA GLY A 67 46.90 -15.14 19.61
C GLY A 67 45.88 -14.05 19.28
N VAL A 68 46.13 -13.29 18.21
CA VAL A 68 45.21 -12.24 17.74
C VAL A 68 43.85 -12.85 17.32
N LEU A 69 43.86 -13.99 16.61
CA LEU A 69 42.63 -14.65 16.18
C LEU A 69 41.78 -15.10 17.37
N VAL A 70 42.41 -15.69 18.39
CA VAL A 70 41.72 -16.11 19.62
C VAL A 70 41.11 -14.93 20.35
N VAL A 71 41.81 -13.83 20.48
CA VAL A 71 41.26 -12.60 21.11
C VAL A 71 40.08 -12.03 20.31
N VAL A 72 40.16 -12.02 18.98
CA VAL A 72 39.05 -11.55 18.12
C VAL A 72 37.82 -12.45 18.25
N ILE A 73 38.03 -13.80 18.27
CA ILE A 73 36.93 -14.75 18.46
C ILE A 73 36.30 -14.59 19.84
N ALA A 74 37.12 -14.46 20.89
CA ALA A 74 36.62 -14.26 22.25
C ALA A 74 35.85 -12.94 22.38
N ALA A 75 36.35 -11.85 21.82
CA ALA A 75 35.66 -10.57 21.80
C ALA A 75 34.34 -10.64 21.00
N ALA A 76 34.35 -11.31 19.86
CA ALA A 76 33.15 -11.54 19.06
C ALA A 76 32.12 -12.39 19.82
N ALA A 77 32.54 -13.44 20.49
CA ALA A 77 31.67 -14.30 21.30
C ALA A 77 31.03 -13.58 22.49
N LEU A 78 31.66 -12.54 23.01
CA LEU A 78 31.11 -11.71 24.10
C LEU A 78 30.18 -10.60 23.58
N ILE A 79 30.45 -10.04 22.43
CA ILE A 79 29.69 -8.89 21.89
C ILE A 79 28.50 -9.34 21.04
N LEU A 80 28.65 -10.38 20.21
CA LEU A 80 27.62 -10.83 19.28
C LEU A 80 26.29 -11.19 19.93
N PRO A 81 26.21 -11.92 21.07
CA PRO A 81 24.94 -12.23 21.71
C PRO A 81 24.14 -10.96 22.03
N GLY A 82 24.77 -9.96 22.64
CA GLY A 82 24.09 -8.70 22.99
C GLY A 82 23.56 -7.92 21.78
N VAL A 83 24.29 -7.96 20.68
CA VAL A 83 23.83 -7.30 19.43
C VAL A 83 22.65 -8.06 18.81
N PHE A 84 22.67 -9.39 18.84
CA PHE A 84 21.56 -10.19 18.32
C PHE A 84 20.32 -10.07 19.18
N ASP A 85 20.46 -10.03 20.50
CA ASP A 85 19.33 -9.84 21.41
C ASP A 85 18.73 -8.45 21.27
N ALA A 86 19.54 -7.40 21.21
CA ALA A 86 19.06 -6.03 20.96
C ALA A 86 18.32 -5.90 19.61
N LYS A 87 18.79 -6.58 18.57
CA LYS A 87 18.11 -6.62 17.27
C LYS A 87 16.78 -7.37 17.36
N ARG A 88 16.74 -8.53 18.03
CA ARG A 88 15.49 -9.29 18.23
C ARG A 88 14.45 -8.49 19.01
N ASP A 89 14.87 -7.79 20.07
CA ASP A 89 13.98 -6.94 20.86
C ASP A 89 13.44 -5.77 20.03
N HIS A 90 14.31 -5.14 19.22
CA HIS A 90 13.89 -4.08 18.30
C HIS A 90 12.89 -4.60 17.26
N ASP A 91 13.17 -5.73 16.59
CA ASP A 91 12.29 -6.32 15.60
C ASP A 91 10.95 -6.75 16.23
N ALA A 92 10.98 -7.29 17.45
CA ALA A 92 9.77 -7.63 18.21
C ALA A 92 8.95 -6.38 18.58
N GLN A 93 9.60 -5.27 18.92
CA GLN A 93 8.93 -4.00 19.19
C GLN A 93 8.28 -3.43 17.94
N VAL A 94 9.00 -3.39 16.81
CA VAL A 94 8.47 -2.96 15.51
C VAL A 94 7.25 -3.80 15.10
N ALA A 95 7.33 -5.13 15.29
CA ALA A 95 6.21 -6.03 14.99
C ALA A 95 4.99 -5.74 15.89
N ARG A 96 5.18 -5.49 17.19
CA ARG A 96 4.10 -5.12 18.12
C ARG A 96 3.45 -3.78 17.73
N ASP A 97 4.25 -2.78 17.42
CA ASP A 97 3.76 -1.46 17.02
C ASP A 97 3.00 -1.51 15.69
N HIS A 98 3.48 -2.32 14.75
CA HIS A 98 2.76 -2.58 13.50
C HIS A 98 1.43 -3.27 13.75
N ALA A 99 1.40 -4.32 14.56
CA ALA A 99 0.18 -5.04 14.91
C ALA A 99 -0.84 -4.13 15.63
N ALA A 100 -0.37 -3.27 16.54
CA ALA A 100 -1.21 -2.30 17.22
C ALA A 100 -1.83 -1.29 16.25
N ARG A 101 -1.06 -0.77 15.29
CA ARG A 101 -1.57 0.14 14.23
C ARG A 101 -2.61 -0.56 13.34
N VAL A 102 -2.36 -1.79 12.92
CA VAL A 102 -3.32 -2.59 12.14
C VAL A 102 -4.61 -2.83 12.91
N ALA A 103 -4.52 -3.16 14.22
CA ALA A 103 -5.68 -3.37 15.06
C ALA A 103 -6.50 -2.06 15.25
N ALA A 104 -5.83 -0.94 15.47
CA ALA A 104 -6.47 0.37 15.57
C ALA A 104 -7.17 0.76 14.26
N GLU A 105 -6.53 0.52 13.11
CA GLU A 105 -7.10 0.79 11.80
C GLU A 105 -8.32 -0.09 11.53
N ARG A 106 -8.26 -1.38 11.86
CA ARG A 106 -9.43 -2.29 11.74
C ARG A 106 -10.61 -1.80 12.58
N LYS A 107 -10.35 -1.38 13.82
CA LYS A 107 -11.39 -0.85 14.71
C LYS A 107 -12.00 0.45 14.15
N ARG A 108 -11.18 1.31 13.55
CA ARG A 108 -11.65 2.54 12.89
C ARG A 108 -12.53 2.20 11.68
N LEU A 109 -12.04 1.35 10.76
CA LEU A 109 -12.78 0.92 9.58
C LEU A 109 -14.10 0.24 9.92
N ALA A 110 -14.13 -0.61 10.95
CA ALA A 110 -15.36 -1.26 11.40
C ALA A 110 -16.41 -0.22 11.88
N ARG A 111 -15.98 0.90 12.50
CA ARG A 111 -16.88 2.00 12.87
C ARG A 111 -17.35 2.79 11.64
N GLU A 112 -16.46 3.07 10.70
CA GLU A 112 -16.79 3.76 9.45
C GLU A 112 -17.76 2.96 8.59
N GLN A 113 -17.64 1.62 8.61
CA GLN A 113 -18.49 0.68 7.85
C GLN A 113 -19.81 0.32 8.53
N ARG A 114 -20.17 1.00 9.64
CA ARG A 114 -21.45 0.73 10.32
C ARG A 114 -22.62 0.82 9.34
N PRO A 115 -23.56 -0.13 9.39
CA PRO A 115 -24.75 -0.11 8.55
C PRO A 115 -25.65 1.07 8.88
N MET A 116 -25.93 1.87 7.88
CA MET A 116 -26.93 2.93 7.93
C MET A 116 -28.19 2.46 7.22
N ARG A 117 -29.36 2.84 7.72
CA ARG A 117 -30.65 2.42 7.17
C ARG A 117 -31.53 3.62 6.94
N GLY A 118 -32.36 3.54 5.89
CA GLY A 118 -33.31 4.60 5.59
C GLY A 118 -34.58 4.08 4.91
N ARG A 119 -35.56 4.95 4.93
CA ARG A 119 -36.79 4.83 4.16
C ARG A 119 -37.14 6.20 3.62
N PRO A 120 -37.42 6.35 2.31
CA PRO A 120 -37.83 7.64 1.78
C PRO A 120 -39.16 8.07 2.39
N ALA A 121 -39.22 9.35 2.81
CA ALA A 121 -40.44 9.91 3.38
C ALA A 121 -41.56 9.87 2.35
N GLY A 122 -42.76 9.45 2.77
CA GLY A 122 -43.98 9.38 1.92
C GLY A 122 -43.97 8.36 0.79
N MET A 123 -42.85 7.64 0.57
CA MET A 123 -42.78 6.65 -0.50
C MET A 123 -43.28 5.29 -0.01
N ARG A 124 -44.21 4.67 -0.78
CA ARG A 124 -44.76 3.35 -0.52
C ARG A 124 -44.52 2.43 -1.71
N PRO A 125 -44.50 1.11 -1.50
CA PRO A 125 -44.51 0.15 -2.59
C PRO A 125 -45.73 0.40 -3.51
N PRO A 126 -45.57 0.29 -4.83
CA PRO A 126 -46.68 0.34 -5.76
C PRO A 126 -47.72 -0.75 -5.43
N GLY A 127 -49.00 -0.40 -5.57
CA GLY A 127 -50.08 -1.34 -5.35
C GLY A 127 -50.03 -2.57 -6.29
N ALA A 128 -50.83 -3.60 -5.99
CA ALA A 128 -50.86 -4.82 -6.80
C ALA A 128 -51.31 -4.56 -8.25
N THR A 129 -52.12 -3.53 -8.47
CA THR A 129 -52.68 -3.12 -9.78
C THR A 129 -51.76 -2.17 -10.55
N ALA A 130 -50.65 -1.76 -9.97
CA ALA A 130 -49.70 -0.83 -10.63
C ALA A 130 -49.09 -1.45 -11.89
N SER A 131 -49.02 -0.66 -12.94
CA SER A 131 -48.40 -1.03 -14.21
C SER A 131 -46.92 -1.32 -14.06
N THR A 132 -46.33 -2.03 -15.02
CA THR A 132 -44.87 -2.29 -15.10
C THR A 132 -44.08 -0.98 -15.06
N THR A 133 -44.51 0.04 -15.81
CA THR A 133 -43.83 1.36 -15.88
C THR A 133 -43.85 2.04 -14.50
N GLU A 134 -45.00 2.03 -13.81
CA GLU A 134 -45.09 2.64 -12.47
C GLU A 134 -44.20 1.91 -11.45
N ARG A 135 -44.14 0.56 -11.51
CA ARG A 135 -43.24 -0.22 -10.66
C ARG A 135 -41.76 0.06 -10.91
N LEU A 136 -41.34 0.17 -12.18
CA LEU A 136 -39.97 0.54 -12.55
C LEU A 136 -39.65 1.96 -12.08
N ALA A 137 -40.54 2.93 -12.33
CA ALA A 137 -40.35 4.32 -11.91
C ALA A 137 -40.25 4.43 -10.36
N ALA A 138 -41.04 3.68 -9.62
CA ALA A 138 -40.99 3.68 -8.17
C ALA A 138 -39.67 3.09 -7.64
N ARG A 139 -39.13 2.02 -8.26
CA ARG A 139 -37.81 1.48 -7.92
C ARG A 139 -36.68 2.42 -8.22
N ALA A 140 -36.70 3.08 -9.39
CA ALA A 140 -35.72 4.10 -9.76
C ALA A 140 -35.69 5.24 -8.72
N LYS A 141 -36.87 5.72 -8.30
CA LYS A 141 -37.00 6.73 -7.23
C LYS A 141 -36.39 6.25 -5.90
N LEU A 142 -36.53 4.94 -5.57
CA LEU A 142 -35.92 4.36 -4.36
C LEU A 142 -34.38 4.40 -4.44
N VAL A 143 -33.80 4.13 -5.61
CA VAL A 143 -32.37 4.21 -5.84
C VAL A 143 -31.86 5.66 -5.72
N VAL A 144 -32.59 6.62 -6.30
CA VAL A 144 -32.27 8.06 -6.14
C VAL A 144 -32.34 8.47 -4.66
N ALA A 145 -33.29 7.95 -3.90
CA ALA A 145 -33.37 8.21 -2.46
C ALA A 145 -32.19 7.59 -1.69
N LEU A 146 -31.71 6.42 -2.08
CA LEU A 146 -30.48 5.81 -1.54
C LEU A 146 -29.25 6.69 -1.84
N GLU A 147 -29.11 7.19 -3.08
CA GLU A 147 -28.04 8.12 -3.47
C GLU A 147 -28.06 9.41 -2.62
N GLY A 148 -29.23 9.96 -2.42
CA GLY A 148 -29.43 11.15 -1.56
C GLY A 148 -29.04 10.89 -0.11
N ALA A 149 -29.39 9.71 0.43
CA ALA A 149 -29.03 9.33 1.80
C ALA A 149 -27.52 9.11 1.94
N ILE A 150 -26.86 8.47 0.98
CA ILE A 150 -25.40 8.31 0.97
C ILE A 150 -24.72 9.68 0.85
N LEU A 151 -25.25 10.59 0.03
CA LEU A 151 -24.71 11.95 -0.13
C LEU A 151 -24.73 12.72 1.20
N ALA A 152 -25.86 12.65 1.92
CA ALA A 152 -26.00 13.31 3.21
C ALA A 152 -25.02 12.69 4.25
N ASP A 153 -24.90 11.36 4.32
CA ASP A 153 -23.95 10.67 5.20
C ASP A 153 -22.51 11.03 4.84
N ALA A 154 -22.13 11.00 3.55
CA ALA A 154 -20.79 11.33 3.11
C ALA A 154 -20.40 12.78 3.45
N ARG A 155 -21.32 13.75 3.28
CA ARG A 155 -21.08 15.14 3.65
C ARG A 155 -20.90 15.31 5.15
N SER A 156 -21.77 14.70 5.97
CA SER A 156 -21.64 14.71 7.42
C SER A 156 -20.30 14.12 7.88
N ARG A 157 -19.82 13.06 7.24
CA ARG A 157 -18.50 12.47 7.53
C ARG A 157 -17.33 13.37 7.09
N VAL A 158 -17.49 14.14 6.02
CA VAL A 158 -16.52 15.17 5.61
C VAL A 158 -16.45 16.28 6.67
N GLU A 159 -17.60 16.76 7.16
CA GLU A 159 -17.68 17.75 8.23
C GLU A 159 -17.05 17.24 9.53
N ALA A 160 -17.24 15.95 9.84
CA ALA A 160 -16.61 15.29 10.99
C ALA A 160 -15.11 14.95 10.78
N GLY A 161 -14.53 15.20 9.62
CA GLY A 161 -13.15 14.88 9.28
C GLY A 161 -12.86 13.39 9.08
N GLU A 162 -13.90 12.55 8.99
CA GLU A 162 -13.78 11.10 8.70
C GLU A 162 -13.44 10.83 7.23
N LEU A 163 -13.95 11.66 6.32
CA LEU A 163 -13.68 11.61 4.88
C LEU A 163 -13.06 12.92 4.41
N ASP A 164 -12.26 12.84 3.36
CA ASP A 164 -11.75 14.03 2.71
C ASP A 164 -12.75 14.55 1.67
N GLY A 165 -12.99 15.87 1.67
CA GLY A 165 -13.99 16.54 0.86
C GLY A 165 -13.41 17.38 -0.30
N PRO A 166 -14.26 18.10 -0.99
CA PRO A 166 -15.73 18.08 -0.91
C PRO A 166 -16.35 16.88 -1.64
N VAL A 167 -17.57 16.49 -1.24
CA VAL A 167 -18.39 15.51 -1.96
C VAL A 167 -19.53 16.27 -2.68
N THR A 168 -19.58 16.14 -3.99
CA THR A 168 -20.52 16.89 -4.84
C THR A 168 -21.81 16.13 -5.11
N ARG A 169 -21.70 14.84 -5.44
CA ARG A 169 -22.83 13.97 -5.76
C ARG A 169 -22.50 12.51 -5.40
N VAL A 170 -23.50 11.67 -5.45
CA VAL A 170 -23.36 10.20 -5.39
C VAL A 170 -23.81 9.61 -6.71
N SER A 171 -23.13 8.59 -7.15
CA SER A 171 -23.54 7.81 -8.31
C SER A 171 -23.54 6.35 -7.91
N CYS A 172 -24.73 5.73 -7.95
CA CYS A 172 -24.91 4.31 -7.71
C CYS A 172 -25.21 3.62 -9.04
N GLY A 173 -24.43 2.61 -9.36
CA GLY A 173 -24.67 1.89 -10.60
C GLY A 173 -23.57 0.87 -10.85
N PRO A 174 -23.68 0.12 -11.94
CA PRO A 174 -22.67 -0.87 -12.32
C PRO A 174 -21.43 -0.16 -12.90
N LEU A 175 -20.63 0.48 -12.05
CA LEU A 175 -19.39 1.16 -12.45
C LEU A 175 -18.40 0.25 -13.20
N LEU A 176 -18.59 -1.07 -13.11
CA LEU A 176 -17.74 -2.09 -13.70
C LEU A 176 -18.51 -3.12 -14.53
N LYS A 177 -19.80 -2.90 -14.80
CA LYS A 177 -20.60 -3.81 -15.65
C LYS A 177 -20.66 -3.27 -17.08
N ASN A 178 -20.67 -4.18 -18.04
CA ASN A 178 -20.75 -3.85 -19.47
C ASN A 178 -21.87 -2.85 -19.77
N PRO A 179 -21.62 -1.85 -20.64
CA PRO A 179 -22.67 -0.96 -21.13
C PRO A 179 -23.85 -1.81 -21.68
N GLY A 180 -25.06 -1.56 -21.19
CA GLY A 180 -26.25 -2.30 -21.61
C GLY A 180 -26.76 -3.35 -20.60
N MET A 181 -26.01 -3.63 -19.53
CA MET A 181 -26.52 -4.51 -18.47
C MET A 181 -27.60 -3.80 -17.66
N ARG A 182 -28.80 -4.41 -17.57
CA ARG A 182 -29.90 -3.88 -16.77
C ARG A 182 -29.49 -3.82 -15.29
N THR A 183 -29.80 -2.72 -14.66
CA THR A 183 -29.67 -2.58 -13.20
C THR A 183 -30.73 -3.41 -12.48
N GLU A 184 -30.49 -3.81 -11.24
CA GLU A 184 -31.42 -4.71 -10.52
C GLU A 184 -32.78 -4.08 -10.23
N ASP A 185 -32.88 -2.74 -10.23
CA ASP A 185 -34.14 -2.00 -10.16
C ASP A 185 -34.98 -2.14 -11.45
N GLN A 186 -34.37 -2.42 -12.58
CA GLN A 186 -35.05 -2.66 -13.86
C GLN A 186 -35.54 -4.08 -14.04
N ASP A 187 -35.16 -5.01 -13.15
CA ASP A 187 -35.62 -6.38 -13.15
C ASP A 187 -36.71 -6.57 -12.08
N LEU A 188 -37.95 -6.55 -12.49
CA LEU A 188 -39.11 -6.70 -11.57
C LEU A 188 -39.18 -8.06 -10.86
N THR A 189 -38.46 -9.06 -11.30
CA THR A 189 -38.36 -10.37 -10.61
C THR A 189 -37.47 -10.27 -9.34
N LYS A 190 -36.61 -9.30 -9.26
CA LYS A 190 -35.74 -9.07 -8.10
C LYS A 190 -36.52 -8.37 -6.98
N MET A 191 -36.46 -8.92 -5.78
CA MET A 191 -37.03 -8.29 -4.58
C MET A 191 -36.04 -7.34 -3.90
N ARG A 192 -34.75 -7.43 -4.22
CA ARG A 192 -33.68 -6.60 -3.71
C ARG A 192 -32.71 -6.26 -4.81
N GLY A 193 -32.15 -5.06 -4.74
CA GLY A 193 -31.07 -4.61 -5.61
C GLY A 193 -29.84 -4.24 -4.80
N ARG A 194 -28.66 -4.64 -5.29
CA ARG A 194 -27.36 -4.24 -4.75
C ARG A 194 -26.73 -3.20 -5.64
N TYR A 195 -26.18 -2.17 -5.01
CA TYR A 195 -25.58 -1.03 -5.68
C TYR A 195 -24.17 -0.78 -5.15
N ASP A 196 -23.21 -0.66 -6.05
CA ASP A 196 -21.91 -0.13 -5.76
C ASP A 196 -21.96 1.38 -6.06
N CYS A 197 -21.71 2.22 -5.06
CA CYS A 197 -21.91 3.65 -5.12
C CYS A 197 -20.57 4.38 -4.91
N VAL A 198 -20.42 5.53 -5.55
CA VAL A 198 -19.29 6.43 -5.31
C VAL A 198 -19.80 7.80 -4.88
N ALA A 199 -19.40 8.23 -3.70
CA ALA A 199 -19.54 9.61 -3.27
C ALA A 199 -18.44 10.44 -3.94
N VAL A 200 -18.81 11.13 -5.03
CA VAL A 200 -17.88 11.70 -6.00
C VAL A 200 -17.27 13.00 -5.47
N LYS A 201 -15.96 13.04 -5.46
CA LYS A 201 -15.16 14.25 -5.18
C LYS A 201 -14.86 15.01 -6.47
N ARG A 202 -14.46 14.30 -7.50
CA ARG A 202 -14.19 14.85 -8.82
C ARG A 202 -14.39 13.81 -9.91
N GLU A 203 -14.62 14.30 -11.10
CA GLU A 203 -14.65 13.50 -12.31
C GLU A 203 -13.26 13.44 -12.94
N VAL A 204 -12.92 12.30 -13.49
CA VAL A 204 -11.72 12.10 -14.29
C VAL A 204 -12.14 12.21 -15.75
N THR A 205 -11.62 13.20 -16.45
CA THR A 205 -11.95 13.46 -17.86
C THR A 205 -10.75 13.15 -18.75
N ASN A 206 -11.03 12.60 -19.94
CA ASN A 206 -10.06 12.45 -21.00
C ASN A 206 -10.69 12.94 -22.31
N GLY A 207 -10.08 13.92 -22.97
CA GLY A 207 -10.63 14.53 -24.20
C GLY A 207 -12.03 15.13 -24.00
N GLY A 208 -12.33 15.70 -22.83
CA GLY A 208 -13.64 16.29 -22.51
C GLY A 208 -14.73 15.26 -22.14
N LYS A 209 -14.45 13.96 -22.21
CA LYS A 209 -15.37 12.90 -21.80
C LYS A 209 -15.02 12.41 -20.40
N VAL A 210 -16.04 12.18 -19.54
CA VAL A 210 -15.85 11.57 -18.23
C VAL A 210 -15.51 10.09 -18.42
N VAL A 211 -14.29 9.70 -18.02
CA VAL A 211 -13.77 8.34 -18.10
C VAL A 211 -13.70 7.63 -16.75
N GLY A 212 -13.96 8.37 -15.66
CA GLY A 212 -13.95 7.79 -14.32
C GLY A 212 -14.44 8.77 -13.25
N LEU A 213 -14.72 8.22 -12.07
CA LEU A 213 -15.14 8.96 -10.89
C LEU A 213 -14.13 8.74 -9.79
N LEU A 214 -13.64 9.79 -9.18
CA LEU A 214 -12.79 9.71 -8.00
C LEU A 214 -13.61 10.13 -6.78
N GLY A 215 -13.64 9.29 -5.76
CA GLY A 215 -14.42 9.56 -4.56
C GLY A 215 -14.36 8.42 -3.55
N HIS A 216 -15.27 8.46 -2.60
CA HIS A 216 -15.36 7.46 -1.54
C HIS A 216 -16.34 6.35 -1.94
N PRO A 217 -15.91 5.07 -1.89
CA PRO A 217 -16.80 3.96 -2.22
C PRO A 217 -17.78 3.68 -1.07
N PHE A 218 -19.01 3.42 -1.47
CA PHE A 218 -20.09 2.95 -0.62
C PHE A 218 -20.72 1.74 -1.28
N VAL A 219 -21.40 0.94 -0.51
CA VAL A 219 -22.24 -0.15 -0.99
C VAL A 219 -23.61 -0.05 -0.34
N GLY A 220 -24.62 -0.28 -1.13
CA GLY A 220 -25.99 -0.23 -0.65
C GLY A 220 -26.85 -1.37 -1.18
N THR A 221 -27.89 -1.68 -0.46
CA THR A 221 -28.93 -2.62 -0.86
C THR A 221 -30.30 -1.93 -0.74
N ALA A 222 -31.10 -1.96 -1.80
CA ALA A 222 -32.48 -1.53 -1.80
C ALA A 222 -33.42 -2.73 -1.70
N ASP A 223 -34.38 -2.71 -0.79
CA ASP A 223 -35.45 -3.69 -0.65
C ASP A 223 -36.71 -3.15 -1.35
N PHE A 224 -37.00 -3.66 -2.53
CA PHE A 224 -38.13 -3.22 -3.37
C PHE A 224 -39.49 -3.72 -2.85
N LYS A 225 -39.51 -4.69 -1.94
CA LYS A 225 -40.74 -5.15 -1.29
C LYS A 225 -41.11 -4.24 -0.13
N ARG A 226 -40.13 -3.83 0.68
CA ARG A 226 -40.37 -3.01 1.88
C ARG A 226 -40.19 -1.52 1.62
N PHE A 227 -39.62 -1.14 0.49
CA PHE A 227 -39.24 0.22 0.12
C PHE A 227 -38.32 0.85 1.20
N THR A 228 -37.27 0.12 1.50
CA THR A 228 -36.22 0.54 2.42
C THR A 228 -34.84 0.32 1.78
N TYR A 229 -33.87 0.98 2.30
CA TYR A 229 -32.49 0.77 1.88
C TYR A 229 -31.53 0.74 3.08
N VAL A 230 -30.38 0.13 2.86
CA VAL A 230 -29.27 0.09 3.80
C VAL A 230 -27.99 0.36 3.02
N TRP A 231 -27.05 1.10 3.63
CA TRP A 231 -25.74 1.34 3.03
C TRP A 231 -24.62 1.29 4.06
N CYS A 232 -23.41 1.07 3.58
CA CYS A 232 -22.17 1.11 4.35
C CYS A 232 -21.09 1.81 3.55
N LYS A 233 -20.16 2.48 4.23
CA LYS A 233 -18.87 2.86 3.63
C LYS A 233 -18.12 1.58 3.27
N ASP A 234 -17.56 1.53 2.07
CA ASP A 234 -16.70 0.42 1.69
C ASP A 234 -15.24 0.64 2.11
N ASN A 235 -14.41 -0.39 1.92
CA ASN A 235 -12.97 -0.25 2.12
C ASN A 235 -12.39 0.82 1.19
N LYS A 236 -11.31 1.43 1.64
CA LYS A 236 -10.58 2.40 0.83
C LYS A 236 -10.10 1.79 -0.47
N VAL A 237 -10.22 2.56 -1.53
CA VAL A 237 -9.69 2.23 -2.85
C VAL A 237 -8.42 3.03 -3.15
N PRO A 238 -7.60 2.60 -4.14
CA PRO A 238 -6.49 3.43 -4.62
C PRO A 238 -6.97 4.83 -5.00
N GLY A 239 -6.29 5.86 -4.48
CA GLY A 239 -6.65 7.27 -4.69
C GLY A 239 -7.35 7.94 -3.49
N GLU A 240 -7.83 7.20 -2.50
CA GLU A 240 -8.20 7.77 -1.20
C GLU A 240 -6.94 8.05 -0.36
N ARG A 241 -7.01 9.08 0.49
CA ARG A 241 -5.87 9.49 1.34
C ARG A 241 -5.38 8.35 2.23
N GLY A 242 -4.11 8.02 2.12
CA GLY A 242 -3.41 7.00 2.89
C GLY A 242 -3.56 5.58 2.32
N LYS A 243 -2.50 4.77 2.48
CA LYS A 243 -2.54 3.35 2.14
C LYS A 243 -3.37 2.61 3.18
N PRO A 244 -4.29 1.71 2.78
CA PRO A 244 -5.01 0.89 3.75
C PRO A 244 -4.05 -0.08 4.43
N LEU A 245 -3.90 0.04 5.75
CA LEU A 245 -3.12 -0.90 6.57
C LEU A 245 -3.87 -2.21 6.81
N ALA A 246 -5.20 -2.17 6.69
CA ALA A 246 -6.07 -3.32 6.89
C ALA A 246 -7.30 -3.24 5.99
N LYS A 247 -7.88 -4.39 5.71
CA LYS A 247 -9.23 -4.51 5.12
C LYS A 247 -10.16 -5.09 6.17
N VAL A 248 -11.40 -4.63 6.18
CA VAL A 248 -12.46 -5.15 7.03
C VAL A 248 -13.60 -5.62 6.12
N PRO A 249 -14.17 -6.81 6.34
CA PRO A 249 -15.32 -7.25 5.54
C PRO A 249 -16.49 -6.28 5.76
N VAL A 250 -17.10 -5.87 4.66
CA VAL A 250 -18.30 -5.03 4.71
C VAL A 250 -19.44 -5.84 5.31
N PRO A 251 -20.25 -5.25 6.21
CA PRO A 251 -21.37 -5.95 6.83
C PRO A 251 -22.29 -6.61 5.80
N ALA A 252 -22.67 -7.87 6.02
CA ALA A 252 -23.47 -8.67 5.10
C ALA A 252 -24.81 -8.01 4.74
N VAL A 253 -25.38 -7.24 5.67
CA VAL A 253 -26.63 -6.50 5.44
C VAL A 253 -26.51 -5.44 4.33
N CYS A 254 -25.32 -4.87 4.11
CA CYS A 254 -25.09 -3.86 3.08
C CYS A 254 -24.81 -4.47 1.70
N ILE A 255 -24.36 -5.73 1.66
CA ILE A 255 -24.06 -6.44 0.40
C ILE A 255 -25.15 -7.42 -0.03
N GLY A 256 -26.25 -7.51 0.71
CA GLY A 256 -27.29 -8.50 0.51
C GLY A 256 -26.91 -9.88 1.05
N ALA A 257 -27.92 -10.69 1.41
CA ALA A 257 -27.74 -11.99 2.05
C ALA A 257 -26.96 -13.03 1.21
N GLU A 258 -26.72 -12.79 -0.06
CA GLU A 258 -26.14 -13.76 -0.99
C GLU A 258 -24.62 -13.73 -1.10
N GLY A 259 -23.93 -12.98 -0.27
CA GLY A 259 -22.47 -13.04 -0.07
C GLY A 259 -21.60 -13.29 -1.30
N ARG A 260 -22.00 -12.87 -2.50
CA ARG A 260 -21.18 -13.07 -3.71
C ARG A 260 -19.89 -12.28 -3.57
N PRO A 261 -18.72 -12.93 -3.80
CA PRO A 261 -17.45 -12.22 -3.80
C PRO A 261 -17.53 -11.05 -4.79
N ARG A 262 -17.00 -9.90 -4.39
CA ARG A 262 -16.94 -8.72 -5.25
C ARG A 262 -16.01 -8.99 -6.42
N VAL A 263 -16.41 -8.52 -7.59
CA VAL A 263 -15.56 -8.45 -8.80
C VAL A 263 -14.31 -7.58 -8.59
N GLY A 264 -14.16 -6.95 -7.42
CA GLY A 264 -12.98 -6.13 -7.08
C GLY A 264 -11.84 -6.84 -6.36
N ASP A 265 -12.02 -8.06 -5.89
CA ASP A 265 -10.96 -8.77 -5.17
C ASP A 265 -9.86 -9.33 -6.10
N GLY A 266 -10.09 -9.33 -7.42
CA GLY A 266 -9.10 -9.76 -8.44
C GLY A 266 -8.12 -8.69 -8.90
N TYR A 267 -8.32 -7.42 -8.58
CA TYR A 267 -7.46 -6.34 -9.12
C TYR A 267 -6.16 -6.10 -8.34
N LEU A 268 -5.94 -6.80 -7.24
CA LEU A 268 -4.71 -6.66 -6.44
C LEU A 268 -3.80 -7.89 -6.46
N SER A 269 -4.06 -8.89 -7.32
CA SER A 269 -3.16 -10.04 -7.51
C SER A 269 -2.24 -9.93 -8.73
N GLY A 270 -2.00 -8.73 -9.23
CA GLY A 270 -0.89 -8.42 -10.12
C GLY A 270 0.38 -8.38 -9.29
N SER A 271 1.04 -9.52 -9.18
CA SER A 271 2.41 -9.67 -8.65
C SER A 271 3.43 -8.93 -9.51
N PRO A 272 4.62 -8.64 -8.93
CA PRO A 272 5.64 -7.72 -9.42
C PRO A 272 6.26 -8.12 -10.74
#